data_ed60ae876a7a824551786e5db6e89a34
#
_entry.id   ed60ae876a7a824551786e5db6e89a34
#
_cell.length_a   1.000
_cell.length_b   1.000
_cell.length_c   1.000
_cell.angle_alpha   90.00
_cell.angle_beta   90.00
_cell.angle_gamma   90.00
#
_symmetry.space_group_name_H-M   'P 1'
#
loop_
_entity.id
_entity.type
_entity.pdbx_description
1 polymer ?
#
loop_
_entity_poly.entity_id
_entity_poly.type
_entity_poly.pdbx_seq_one_letter_code
_entity_poly.pdbx_strand_id
1 'polypeptide(L)'
;MNPRLSLWLTGLVLTLSVFAFGADKKPWKDMYLKIGDMKLHYLEAGAGDKYMILIPGWTMIAEIWKEQIPYFASRGYHVLAIDPRSQGETTKTEGGNTIYQLAADLNAFLKSLNIEHPVLVGWSMGVPVLLEYLSSPEVLQPEKIVLVDGTPTTLRQADYPYGLSPQQAHEFVVKLQEDRWKTTDQFVRQLFKSRQPELLYKELIAGSLKTPTGTAVSYYADVFLGDRRPALPRVPAPTLIIVRPEQRAEGEYMQSKIPRAQLEVISDAGSAMFVEKPQTFNQIVEKFLGEN
;
A
#
# COMPACT_ATOMS: atom_id res chain seq x y z
N MET A 1 -19.21 88.48 -6.52
CA MET A 1 -19.02 87.66 -5.31
C MET A 1 -19.46 86.22 -5.66
N ASN A 2 -18.49 85.35 -5.90
CA ASN A 2 -18.74 83.93 -6.18
C ASN A 2 -18.27 83.09 -5.01
N PRO A 3 -19.09 82.20 -4.42
CA PRO A 3 -18.59 81.18 -3.47
C PRO A 3 -18.12 79.93 -4.21
N ARG A 4 -16.91 79.52 -3.96
CA ARG A 4 -16.27 78.30 -4.43
C ARG A 4 -16.88 77.12 -3.69
N LEU A 5 -17.48 76.17 -4.43
CA LEU A 5 -17.81 74.79 -3.95
C LEU A 5 -16.52 73.96 -3.95
N SER A 6 -16.09 73.48 -2.79
CA SER A 6 -15.06 72.48 -2.64
C SER A 6 -15.69 71.07 -2.56
N LEU A 7 -15.47 70.24 -3.61
CA LEU A 7 -15.82 68.87 -3.59
C LEU A 7 -14.75 68.06 -2.80
N TRP A 8 -15.18 67.39 -1.74
CA TRP A 8 -14.37 66.36 -1.06
C TRP A 8 -14.63 65.02 -1.73
N LEU A 9 -13.65 64.47 -2.45
CA LEU A 9 -13.63 63.09 -2.90
C LEU A 9 -13.15 62.22 -1.74
N THR A 10 -14.08 61.50 -1.11
CA THR A 10 -13.74 60.39 -0.21
C THR A 10 -13.44 59.16 -1.04
N GLY A 11 -12.16 58.84 -1.19
CA GLY A 11 -11.70 57.62 -1.82
C GLY A 11 -11.98 56.42 -0.91
N LEU A 12 -12.89 55.52 -1.35
CA LEU A 12 -13.14 54.24 -0.72
C LEU A 12 -12.02 53.27 -1.12
N VAL A 13 -11.06 53.03 -0.23
CA VAL A 13 -10.03 52.01 -0.42
C VAL A 13 -10.65 50.66 -0.09
N LEU A 14 -11.03 49.90 -1.14
CA LEU A 14 -11.39 48.49 -1.00
C LEU A 14 -10.10 47.68 -0.78
N THR A 15 -9.83 47.28 0.45
CA THR A 15 -8.81 46.27 0.76
C THR A 15 -9.34 44.89 0.37
N LEU A 16 -8.93 44.38 -0.79
CA LEU A 16 -9.10 42.97 -1.14
C LEU A 16 -8.21 42.13 -0.21
N SER A 17 -8.82 41.52 0.81
CA SER A 17 -8.18 40.47 1.57
C SER A 17 -8.10 39.24 0.68
N VAL A 18 -6.93 38.98 0.08
CA VAL A 18 -6.62 37.71 -0.59
C VAL A 18 -6.50 36.69 0.51
N PHE A 19 -7.55 35.92 0.73
CA PHE A 19 -7.44 34.65 1.47
C PHE A 19 -6.54 33.75 0.65
N ALA A 20 -5.26 33.66 1.02
CA ALA A 20 -4.39 32.60 0.58
C ALA A 20 -4.99 31.28 1.16
N PHE A 21 -5.66 30.50 0.32
CA PHE A 21 -5.93 29.10 0.63
C PHE A 21 -4.55 28.45 0.78
N GLY A 22 -4.12 28.27 2.02
CA GLY A 22 -2.98 27.42 2.31
C GLY A 22 -3.28 26.04 1.75
N ALA A 23 -2.45 25.57 0.82
CA ALA A 23 -2.49 24.18 0.43
C ALA A 23 -2.44 23.35 1.70
N ASP A 24 -3.45 22.49 1.94
CA ASP A 24 -3.50 21.63 3.11
C ASP A 24 -2.18 20.86 3.17
N LYS A 25 -1.39 21.13 4.22
CA LYS A 25 -0.07 20.51 4.39
C LYS A 25 -0.30 19.03 4.62
N LYS A 26 0.19 18.18 3.69
CA LYS A 26 0.12 16.73 3.84
C LYS A 26 0.64 16.34 5.23
N PRO A 27 -0.01 15.38 5.92
CA PRO A 27 0.41 14.95 7.27
C PRO A 27 1.66 14.07 7.25
N TRP A 28 2.37 13.98 6.14
CA TRP A 28 3.59 13.23 5.93
C TRP A 28 4.59 14.00 5.08
N LYS A 29 5.83 13.52 5.05
CA LYS A 29 6.92 14.00 4.20
C LYS A 29 7.17 12.99 3.08
N ASP A 30 7.47 13.50 1.88
CA ASP A 30 7.98 12.71 0.77
C ASP A 30 9.50 12.54 0.94
N MET A 31 9.95 11.29 1.08
CA MET A 31 11.33 10.94 1.38
C MET A 31 11.90 10.01 0.32
N TYR A 32 13.22 10.00 0.21
CA TYR A 32 13.93 9.14 -0.74
C TYR A 32 15.15 8.53 -0.10
N LEU A 33 15.35 7.23 -0.32
CA LEU A 33 16.52 6.48 0.12
C LEU A 33 17.22 5.85 -1.08
N LYS A 34 18.56 5.98 -1.16
CA LYS A 34 19.34 5.29 -2.19
C LYS A 34 19.60 3.85 -1.75
N ILE A 35 19.18 2.88 -2.54
CA ILE A 35 19.44 1.45 -2.35
C ILE A 35 20.08 0.93 -3.64
N GLY A 36 21.38 0.64 -3.60
CA GLY A 36 22.13 0.28 -4.80
C GLY A 36 22.06 1.39 -5.86
N ASP A 37 21.53 1.05 -7.04
CA ASP A 37 21.30 1.97 -8.16
C ASP A 37 19.90 2.62 -8.15
N MET A 38 19.03 2.21 -7.23
CA MET A 38 17.65 2.66 -7.11
C MET A 38 17.53 3.78 -6.07
N LYS A 39 16.70 4.78 -6.37
CA LYS A 39 16.19 5.78 -5.42
C LYS A 39 14.77 5.38 -5.04
N LEU A 40 14.62 4.76 -3.86
CA LEU A 40 13.34 4.33 -3.32
C LEU A 40 12.63 5.52 -2.68
N HIS A 41 11.40 5.76 -3.10
CA HIS A 41 10.50 6.75 -2.51
C HIS A 41 9.67 6.16 -1.38
N TYR A 42 9.42 6.94 -0.34
CA TYR A 42 8.50 6.59 0.74
C TYR A 42 7.89 7.83 1.39
N LEU A 43 6.72 7.66 1.99
CA LEU A 43 6.06 8.67 2.79
C LEU A 43 6.37 8.41 4.26
N GLU A 44 6.74 9.46 4.99
CA GLU A 44 7.17 9.39 6.39
C GLU A 44 6.31 10.27 7.28
N ALA A 45 5.78 9.71 8.38
CA ALA A 45 5.07 10.46 9.41
C ALA A 45 5.33 9.89 10.81
N GLY A 46 5.18 10.73 11.82
CA GLY A 46 5.47 10.37 13.20
C GLY A 46 6.96 10.44 13.53
N ALA A 47 7.29 10.03 14.75
CA ALA A 47 8.64 9.93 15.27
C ALA A 47 8.63 8.94 16.45
N GLY A 48 9.77 8.30 16.73
CA GLY A 48 9.91 7.32 17.80
C GLY A 48 10.55 6.04 17.33
N ASP A 49 10.65 5.07 18.22
CA ASP A 49 11.42 3.84 18.00
C ASP A 49 10.54 2.67 17.50
N LYS A 50 9.20 2.86 17.46
CA LYS A 50 8.25 1.85 16.96
C LYS A 50 7.95 2.09 15.51
N TYR A 51 8.60 1.37 14.62
CA TYR A 51 8.42 1.52 13.18
C TYR A 51 7.24 0.69 12.65
N MET A 52 6.47 1.29 11.76
CA MET A 52 5.44 0.60 10.97
C MET A 52 5.71 0.81 9.48
N ILE A 53 5.88 -0.28 8.75
CA ILE A 53 6.18 -0.25 7.31
C ILE A 53 4.94 -0.71 6.55
N LEU A 54 4.43 0.15 5.67
CA LEU A 54 3.25 -0.10 4.86
C LEU A 54 3.65 -0.40 3.41
N ILE A 55 3.32 -1.60 2.93
CA ILE A 55 3.68 -2.10 1.60
C ILE A 55 2.42 -2.23 0.77
N PRO A 56 2.28 -1.46 -0.34
CA PRO A 56 1.08 -1.47 -1.17
C PRO A 56 0.98 -2.72 -2.05
N GLY A 57 -0.18 -2.86 -2.70
CA GLY A 57 -0.43 -3.90 -3.68
C GLY A 57 0.22 -3.65 -5.04
N TRP A 58 -0.08 -4.55 -5.99
CA TRP A 58 0.39 -4.51 -7.36
C TRP A 58 0.10 -3.17 -8.04
N THR A 59 1.14 -2.51 -8.54
CA THR A 59 1.14 -1.19 -9.18
C THR A 59 0.60 -0.03 -8.35
N MET A 60 0.26 -0.26 -7.08
CA MET A 60 -0.23 0.81 -6.20
C MET A 60 0.91 1.62 -5.60
N ILE A 61 0.57 2.82 -5.12
CA ILE A 61 1.49 3.82 -4.59
C ILE A 61 1.33 4.00 -3.08
N ALA A 62 2.33 4.54 -2.43
CA ALA A 62 2.35 4.78 -0.99
C ALA A 62 1.16 5.62 -0.47
N GLU A 63 0.68 6.58 -1.28
CA GLU A 63 -0.47 7.41 -0.93
C GLU A 63 -1.78 6.65 -0.73
N ILE A 64 -1.87 5.38 -1.15
CA ILE A 64 -3.07 4.57 -0.86
C ILE A 64 -3.29 4.40 0.64
N TRP A 65 -2.22 4.55 1.45
CA TRP A 65 -2.24 4.46 2.90
C TRP A 65 -2.54 5.79 3.61
N LYS A 66 -3.07 6.78 2.90
CA LYS A 66 -3.28 8.15 3.40
C LYS A 66 -4.09 8.25 4.70
N GLU A 67 -4.97 7.30 4.97
CA GLU A 67 -5.79 7.25 6.19
C GLU A 67 -5.04 6.54 7.35
N GLN A 68 -4.10 5.63 7.05
CA GLN A 68 -3.34 4.86 8.03
C GLN A 68 -2.13 5.64 8.54
N ILE A 69 -1.44 6.34 7.64
CA ILE A 69 -0.21 7.08 7.96
C ILE A 69 -0.43 8.04 9.15
N PRO A 70 -1.35 9.03 9.09
CA PRO A 70 -1.56 9.96 10.22
C PRO A 70 -2.16 9.26 11.44
N TYR A 71 -3.00 8.24 11.23
CA TYR A 71 -3.63 7.52 12.32
C TYR A 71 -2.61 6.85 13.22
N PHE A 72 -1.70 6.03 12.68
CA PHE A 72 -0.70 5.33 13.47
C PHE A 72 0.43 6.25 13.92
N ALA A 73 0.76 7.30 13.14
CA ALA A 73 1.70 8.33 13.58
C ALA A 73 1.23 9.04 14.85
N SER A 74 -0.07 9.34 14.97
CA SER A 74 -0.65 9.95 16.19
C SER A 74 -0.66 9.01 17.40
N ARG A 75 -0.39 7.71 17.20
CA ARG A 75 -0.32 6.66 18.23
C ARG A 75 1.10 6.25 18.58
N GLY A 76 2.07 7.08 18.20
CA GLY A 76 3.47 6.90 18.56
C GLY A 76 4.27 5.96 17.64
N TYR A 77 3.71 5.59 16.48
CA TYR A 77 4.47 4.87 15.46
C TYR A 77 5.21 5.84 14.54
N HIS A 78 6.41 5.45 14.13
CA HIS A 78 7.12 6.04 13.02
C HIS A 78 6.69 5.28 11.76
N VAL A 79 5.79 5.87 10.99
CA VAL A 79 5.13 5.21 9.86
C VAL A 79 5.86 5.53 8.57
N LEU A 80 6.26 4.48 7.85
CA LEU A 80 6.91 4.56 6.54
C LEU A 80 6.08 3.77 5.52
N ALA A 81 5.43 4.47 4.58
CA ALA A 81 4.73 3.84 3.47
C ALA A 81 5.61 3.90 2.23
N ILE A 82 5.97 2.75 1.66
CA ILE A 82 6.94 2.68 0.55
C ILE A 82 6.26 2.64 -0.81
N ASP A 83 6.91 3.22 -1.81
CA ASP A 83 6.70 2.89 -3.22
C ASP A 83 7.71 1.77 -3.58
N PRO A 84 7.26 0.54 -3.83
CA PRO A 84 8.17 -0.53 -4.20
C PRO A 84 8.93 -0.21 -5.49
N ARG A 85 10.01 -0.96 -5.78
CA ARG A 85 10.79 -0.86 -7.02
C ARG A 85 9.88 -0.69 -8.23
N SER A 86 10.19 0.28 -9.08
CA SER A 86 9.48 0.62 -10.31
C SER A 86 8.01 1.03 -10.16
N GLN A 87 7.48 1.16 -8.93
CA GLN A 87 6.15 1.72 -8.66
C GLN A 87 6.26 3.18 -8.21
N GLY A 88 5.15 3.91 -8.21
CA GLY A 88 5.05 5.29 -7.73
C GLY A 88 6.18 6.20 -8.17
N GLU A 89 6.84 6.86 -7.23
CA GLU A 89 7.97 7.77 -7.47
C GLU A 89 9.35 7.07 -7.36
N THR A 90 9.37 5.78 -7.02
CA THR A 90 10.61 4.99 -7.02
C THR A 90 11.17 4.83 -8.43
N THR A 91 12.50 4.83 -8.56
CA THR A 91 13.23 4.63 -9.81
C THR A 91 12.66 3.47 -10.62
N LYS A 92 12.41 3.72 -11.91
CA LYS A 92 11.98 2.68 -12.85
C LYS A 92 13.22 1.92 -13.32
N THR A 93 13.31 0.65 -12.97
CA THR A 93 14.46 -0.22 -13.29
C THR A 93 14.11 -1.16 -14.45
N GLU A 94 15.08 -1.45 -15.29
CA GLU A 94 14.90 -2.39 -16.41
C GLU A 94 14.78 -3.85 -15.93
N GLY A 95 15.48 -4.19 -14.84
CA GLY A 95 15.51 -5.52 -14.26
C GLY A 95 15.19 -5.57 -12.77
N GLY A 96 15.12 -6.78 -12.22
CA GLY A 96 14.82 -7.00 -10.81
C GLY A 96 13.36 -6.77 -10.43
N ASN A 97 12.45 -6.76 -11.41
CA ASN A 97 11.03 -6.56 -11.17
C ASN A 97 10.35 -7.90 -10.80
N THR A 98 10.76 -8.48 -9.67
CA THR A 98 10.28 -9.75 -9.10
C THR A 98 9.95 -9.58 -7.63
N ILE A 99 9.10 -10.46 -7.09
CA ILE A 99 8.76 -10.46 -5.65
C ILE A 99 10.01 -10.74 -4.80
N TYR A 100 10.89 -11.63 -5.27
CA TYR A 100 12.18 -11.87 -4.63
C TYR A 100 13.00 -10.59 -4.47
N GLN A 101 13.11 -9.80 -5.53
CA GLN A 101 13.88 -8.54 -5.48
C GLN A 101 13.17 -7.49 -4.61
N LEU A 102 11.83 -7.42 -4.63
CA LEU A 102 11.09 -6.52 -3.72
C LEU A 102 11.35 -6.86 -2.25
N ALA A 103 11.43 -8.15 -1.92
CA ALA A 103 11.78 -8.61 -0.57
C ALA A 103 13.23 -8.23 -0.19
N ALA A 104 14.18 -8.37 -1.12
CA ALA A 104 15.57 -7.94 -0.92
C ALA A 104 15.69 -6.41 -0.76
N ASP A 105 14.93 -5.64 -1.55
CA ASP A 105 14.87 -4.18 -1.43
C ASP A 105 14.29 -3.74 -0.08
N LEU A 106 13.25 -4.43 0.43
CA LEU A 106 12.69 -4.20 1.76
C LEU A 106 13.76 -4.44 2.84
N ASN A 107 14.50 -5.53 2.75
CA ASN A 107 15.58 -5.84 3.70
C ASN A 107 16.67 -4.75 3.68
N ALA A 108 17.07 -4.32 2.49
CA ALA A 108 18.06 -3.24 2.33
C ALA A 108 17.53 -1.90 2.87
N PHE A 109 16.25 -1.60 2.65
CA PHE A 109 15.57 -0.41 3.18
C PHE A 109 15.62 -0.38 4.72
N LEU A 110 15.18 -1.46 5.36
CA LEU A 110 15.17 -1.58 6.83
C LEU A 110 16.59 -1.46 7.42
N LYS A 111 17.56 -2.16 6.84
CA LYS A 111 18.96 -2.11 7.27
C LYS A 111 19.57 -0.71 7.11
N SER A 112 19.30 -0.02 6.00
CA SER A 112 19.83 1.32 5.74
C SER A 112 19.31 2.38 6.70
N LEU A 113 18.12 2.19 7.25
CA LEU A 113 17.51 3.07 8.24
C LEU A 113 17.74 2.60 9.69
N ASN A 114 18.49 1.51 9.90
CA ASN A 114 18.71 0.86 11.20
C ASN A 114 17.40 0.58 11.95
N ILE A 115 16.39 0.10 11.22
CA ILE A 115 15.09 -0.24 11.77
C ILE A 115 15.17 -1.65 12.36
N GLU A 116 14.95 -1.77 13.66
CA GLU A 116 14.87 -3.04 14.36
C GLU A 116 13.42 -3.35 14.74
N HIS A 117 13.03 -4.62 14.66
CA HIS A 117 11.70 -5.12 15.06
C HIS A 117 10.49 -4.31 14.52
N PRO A 118 10.39 -4.06 13.20
CA PRO A 118 9.28 -3.30 12.65
C PRO A 118 7.96 -4.06 12.73
N VAL A 119 6.84 -3.33 12.79
CA VAL A 119 5.54 -3.84 12.36
C VAL A 119 5.50 -3.80 10.84
N LEU A 120 5.28 -4.94 10.19
CA LEU A 120 5.19 -5.06 8.74
C LEU A 120 3.74 -5.24 8.30
N VAL A 121 3.25 -4.35 7.44
CA VAL A 121 1.89 -4.39 6.88
C VAL A 121 1.99 -4.55 5.38
N GLY A 122 1.47 -5.65 4.84
CA GLY A 122 1.45 -5.92 3.41
C GLY A 122 0.03 -6.10 2.88
N TRP A 123 -0.32 -5.38 1.83
CA TRP A 123 -1.61 -5.51 1.17
C TRP A 123 -1.49 -6.15 -0.20
N SER A 124 -2.37 -7.12 -0.52
CA SER A 124 -2.43 -7.78 -1.83
C SER A 124 -1.06 -8.33 -2.23
N MET A 125 -0.38 -7.79 -3.26
CA MET A 125 1.00 -8.16 -3.63
C MET A 125 2.00 -7.93 -2.48
N GLY A 126 1.74 -7.04 -1.54
CA GLY A 126 2.57 -6.85 -0.35
C GLY A 126 2.64 -8.12 0.52
N VAL A 127 1.62 -8.99 0.48
CA VAL A 127 1.63 -10.26 1.22
C VAL A 127 2.71 -11.22 0.71
N PRO A 128 2.76 -11.60 -0.59
CA PRO A 128 3.84 -12.42 -1.10
C PRO A 128 5.23 -11.77 -0.94
N VAL A 129 5.34 -10.42 -0.99
CA VAL A 129 6.61 -9.73 -0.68
C VAL A 129 7.05 -10.01 0.76
N LEU A 130 6.15 -9.90 1.73
CA LEU A 130 6.46 -10.21 3.12
C LEU A 130 6.79 -11.68 3.34
N LEU A 131 6.07 -12.61 2.73
CA LEU A 131 6.36 -14.05 2.83
C LEU A 131 7.71 -14.41 2.22
N GLU A 132 8.08 -13.78 1.10
CA GLU A 132 9.40 -13.92 0.48
C GLU A 132 10.50 -13.35 1.39
N TYR A 133 10.29 -12.14 1.94
CA TYR A 133 11.18 -11.52 2.92
C TYR A 133 11.45 -12.45 4.11
N LEU A 134 10.39 -12.97 4.73
CA LEU A 134 10.49 -13.86 5.90
C LEU A 134 11.09 -15.24 5.58
N SER A 135 11.21 -15.62 4.32
CA SER A 135 11.86 -16.86 3.88
C SER A 135 13.38 -16.76 3.88
N SER A 136 13.94 -15.56 3.88
CA SER A 136 15.39 -15.35 3.93
C SER A 136 15.91 -15.45 5.37
N PRO A 137 17.04 -16.14 5.61
CA PRO A 137 17.62 -16.30 6.96
C PRO A 137 18.24 -15.03 7.54
N GLU A 138 18.56 -14.06 6.70
CA GLU A 138 19.28 -12.83 7.09
C GLU A 138 18.40 -11.62 7.31
N VAL A 139 17.09 -11.80 7.48
CA VAL A 139 16.15 -10.70 7.65
C VAL A 139 16.02 -10.26 9.11
N LEU A 140 15.72 -9.00 9.29
CA LEU A 140 15.36 -8.45 10.60
C LEU A 140 14.00 -9.01 11.01
N GLN A 141 13.93 -9.51 12.25
CA GLN A 141 12.70 -10.12 12.75
C GLN A 141 11.66 -9.04 13.06
N PRO A 142 10.47 -9.11 12.46
CA PRO A 142 9.41 -8.15 12.78
C PRO A 142 8.85 -8.37 14.19
N GLU A 143 8.38 -7.30 14.81
CA GLU A 143 7.61 -7.38 16.06
C GLU A 143 6.25 -8.02 15.80
N LYS A 144 5.54 -7.54 14.78
CA LYS A 144 4.21 -8.03 14.35
C LYS A 144 4.05 -7.91 12.85
N ILE A 145 3.14 -8.71 12.31
CA ILE A 145 2.85 -8.75 10.87
C ILE A 145 1.34 -8.57 10.66
N VAL A 146 0.97 -7.78 9.66
CA VAL A 146 -0.42 -7.62 9.20
C VAL A 146 -0.49 -7.95 7.71
N LEU A 147 -1.21 -9.00 7.37
CA LEU A 147 -1.44 -9.47 6.00
C LEU A 147 -2.85 -9.08 5.56
N VAL A 148 -2.97 -8.19 4.57
CA VAL A 148 -4.24 -7.60 4.16
C VAL A 148 -4.62 -8.09 2.76
N ASP A 149 -5.71 -8.81 2.65
CA ASP A 149 -6.37 -9.23 1.39
C ASP A 149 -5.38 -9.71 0.31
N GLY A 150 -4.45 -10.57 0.69
CA GLY A 150 -3.46 -11.20 -0.17
C GLY A 150 -3.30 -12.67 0.15
N THR A 151 -2.65 -13.40 -0.75
CA THR A 151 -2.54 -14.85 -0.69
C THR A 151 -1.09 -15.32 -0.88
N PRO A 152 -0.70 -16.48 -0.36
CA PRO A 152 0.66 -17.02 -0.53
C PRO A 152 0.92 -17.54 -1.93
N THR A 153 -0.12 -17.85 -2.68
CA THR A 153 -0.12 -18.21 -4.11
C THR A 153 -1.43 -17.77 -4.74
N THR A 154 -1.39 -17.33 -5.97
CA THR A 154 -2.59 -16.92 -6.72
C THR A 154 -3.03 -17.99 -7.71
N LEU A 155 -2.16 -18.94 -8.03
CA LEU A 155 -2.47 -20.05 -8.93
C LEU A 155 -3.30 -21.11 -8.22
N ARG A 156 -4.46 -21.43 -8.81
CA ARG A 156 -5.28 -22.57 -8.39
C ARG A 156 -4.56 -23.87 -8.65
N GLN A 157 -4.48 -24.73 -7.63
CA GLN A 157 -3.81 -26.03 -7.67
C GLN A 157 -4.72 -27.10 -7.06
N ALA A 158 -4.40 -28.37 -7.25
CA ALA A 158 -5.20 -29.48 -6.74
C ALA A 158 -5.33 -29.48 -5.20
N ASP A 159 -4.25 -29.09 -4.50
CA ASP A 159 -4.17 -28.93 -3.05
C ASP A 159 -4.44 -27.52 -2.54
N TYR A 160 -4.76 -26.58 -3.46
CA TYR A 160 -5.12 -25.20 -3.18
C TYR A 160 -6.18 -24.73 -4.19
N PRO A 161 -7.47 -25.00 -3.91
CA PRO A 161 -8.57 -24.79 -4.86
C PRO A 161 -8.96 -23.32 -5.07
N TYR A 162 -8.26 -22.41 -4.41
CA TYR A 162 -8.48 -20.97 -4.46
C TYR A 162 -7.69 -20.31 -5.60
N GLY A 163 -7.98 -19.04 -5.86
CA GLY A 163 -7.24 -18.23 -6.82
C GLY A 163 -7.68 -18.44 -8.27
N LEU A 164 -6.81 -18.08 -9.20
CA LEU A 164 -7.09 -18.02 -10.63
C LEU A 164 -6.60 -19.28 -11.37
N SER A 165 -7.29 -19.63 -12.46
CA SER A 165 -6.76 -20.59 -13.43
C SER A 165 -5.66 -19.96 -14.28
N PRO A 166 -4.78 -20.77 -14.92
CA PRO A 166 -3.78 -20.26 -15.87
C PRO A 166 -4.38 -19.45 -17.01
N GLN A 167 -5.57 -19.83 -17.49
CA GLN A 167 -6.28 -19.11 -18.54
C GLN A 167 -6.72 -17.72 -18.09
N GLN A 168 -7.30 -17.59 -16.90
CA GLN A 168 -7.71 -16.29 -16.33
C GLN A 168 -6.52 -15.34 -16.15
N ALA A 169 -5.37 -15.86 -15.70
CA ALA A 169 -4.17 -15.07 -15.58
C ALA A 169 -3.63 -14.61 -16.94
N HIS A 170 -3.62 -15.51 -17.92
CA HIS A 170 -3.22 -15.18 -19.29
C HIS A 170 -4.12 -14.08 -19.90
N GLU A 171 -5.44 -14.22 -19.80
CA GLU A 171 -6.40 -13.23 -20.28
C GLU A 171 -6.19 -11.85 -19.65
N PHE A 172 -5.84 -11.80 -18.36
CA PHE A 172 -5.53 -10.54 -17.69
C PHE A 172 -4.25 -9.90 -18.26
N VAL A 173 -3.20 -10.68 -18.48
CA VAL A 173 -1.93 -10.20 -19.07
C VAL A 173 -2.16 -9.67 -20.48
N VAL A 174 -2.95 -10.39 -21.31
CA VAL A 174 -3.30 -9.93 -22.67
C VAL A 174 -4.03 -8.59 -22.62
N LYS A 175 -5.08 -8.47 -21.81
CA LYS A 175 -5.83 -7.20 -21.64
C LYS A 175 -4.94 -6.06 -21.17
N LEU A 176 -4.00 -6.35 -20.25
CA LEU A 176 -3.05 -5.37 -19.73
C LEU A 176 -2.12 -4.83 -20.81
N GLN A 177 -1.70 -5.68 -21.76
CA GLN A 177 -0.82 -5.29 -22.87
C GLN A 177 -1.59 -4.63 -24.03
N GLU A 178 -2.83 -5.05 -24.28
CA GLU A 178 -3.67 -4.46 -25.33
C GLU A 178 -4.15 -3.05 -24.96
N ASP A 179 -4.61 -2.84 -23.75
CA ASP A 179 -5.08 -1.55 -23.26
C ASP A 179 -4.75 -1.36 -21.78
N ARG A 180 -3.54 -0.86 -21.52
CA ARG A 180 -3.03 -0.61 -20.15
C ARG A 180 -3.94 0.31 -19.34
N TRP A 181 -4.46 1.36 -19.97
CA TRP A 181 -5.29 2.33 -19.27
C TRP A 181 -6.64 1.72 -18.84
N LYS A 182 -7.36 1.13 -19.81
CA LYS A 182 -8.67 0.52 -19.58
C LYS A 182 -8.60 -0.60 -18.54
N THR A 183 -7.58 -1.46 -18.65
CA THR A 183 -7.38 -2.57 -17.72
C THR A 183 -7.06 -2.04 -16.31
N THR A 184 -6.28 -0.96 -16.19
CA THR A 184 -6.00 -0.32 -14.92
C THR A 184 -7.24 0.33 -14.31
N ASP A 185 -8.05 1.05 -15.11
CA ASP A 185 -9.31 1.65 -14.63
C ASP A 185 -10.25 0.56 -14.06
N GLN A 186 -10.42 -0.53 -14.79
CA GLN A 186 -11.24 -1.66 -14.33
C GLN A 186 -10.68 -2.28 -13.06
N PHE A 187 -9.37 -2.53 -12.99
CA PHE A 187 -8.71 -3.08 -11.81
C PHE A 187 -8.87 -2.17 -10.59
N VAL A 188 -8.61 -0.87 -10.72
CA VAL A 188 -8.74 0.08 -9.61
C VAL A 188 -10.17 0.16 -9.09
N ARG A 189 -11.17 0.16 -9.98
CA ARG A 189 -12.57 0.18 -9.56
C ARG A 189 -12.98 -1.09 -8.83
N GLN A 190 -12.43 -2.25 -9.20
CA GLN A 190 -12.68 -3.54 -8.55
C GLN A 190 -12.02 -3.69 -7.17
N LEU A 191 -11.11 -2.81 -6.78
CA LEU A 191 -10.55 -2.77 -5.42
C LEU A 191 -11.60 -2.42 -4.36
N PHE A 192 -12.72 -1.83 -4.78
CA PHE A 192 -13.76 -1.30 -3.90
C PHE A 192 -15.09 -2.04 -4.12
N LYS A 193 -15.79 -2.32 -3.04
CA LYS A 193 -17.14 -2.88 -3.08
C LYS A 193 -18.17 -1.79 -3.38
N SER A 194 -18.00 -0.62 -2.77
CA SER A 194 -18.86 0.54 -2.98
C SER A 194 -18.22 1.55 -3.94
N ARG A 195 -19.07 2.32 -4.63
CA ARG A 195 -18.59 3.39 -5.51
C ARG A 195 -17.87 4.45 -4.70
N GLN A 196 -16.65 4.78 -5.13
CA GLN A 196 -15.83 5.82 -4.54
C GLN A 196 -15.92 7.14 -5.34
N PRO A 197 -15.49 8.29 -4.76
CA PRO A 197 -15.37 9.54 -5.49
C PRO A 197 -14.46 9.38 -6.72
N GLU A 198 -14.87 9.96 -7.87
CA GLU A 198 -14.10 9.88 -9.12
C GLU A 198 -12.68 10.44 -9.01
N LEU A 199 -12.45 11.41 -8.12
CA LEU A 199 -11.12 11.94 -7.85
C LEU A 199 -10.19 10.85 -7.30
N LEU A 200 -10.67 10.03 -6.35
CA LEU A 200 -9.89 8.93 -5.81
C LEU A 200 -9.51 7.89 -6.88
N TYR A 201 -10.48 7.52 -7.74
CA TYR A 201 -10.18 6.63 -8.86
C TYR A 201 -9.11 7.21 -9.78
N LYS A 202 -9.22 8.49 -10.16
CA LYS A 202 -8.24 9.17 -11.01
C LYS A 202 -6.84 9.19 -10.39
N GLU A 203 -6.75 9.48 -9.10
CA GLU A 203 -5.48 9.46 -8.35
C GLU A 203 -4.83 8.09 -8.35
N LEU A 204 -5.60 7.03 -8.04
CA LEU A 204 -5.09 5.66 -7.99
C LEU A 204 -4.73 5.14 -9.39
N ILE A 205 -5.53 5.44 -10.43
CA ILE A 205 -5.21 5.08 -11.82
C ILE A 205 -3.93 5.77 -12.27
N ALA A 206 -3.81 7.08 -12.03
CA ALA A 206 -2.60 7.84 -12.38
C ALA A 206 -1.36 7.29 -11.65
N GLY A 207 -1.50 6.97 -10.36
CA GLY A 207 -0.45 6.33 -9.56
C GLY A 207 -0.03 4.96 -10.12
N SER A 208 -1.00 4.10 -10.43
CA SER A 208 -0.76 2.78 -11.01
C SER A 208 -0.06 2.85 -12.37
N LEU A 209 -0.43 3.81 -13.21
CA LEU A 209 0.15 4.01 -14.54
C LEU A 209 1.61 4.51 -14.49
N LYS A 210 2.11 4.98 -13.36
CA LYS A 210 3.55 5.26 -13.17
C LYS A 210 4.41 4.00 -13.25
N THR A 211 3.82 2.82 -12.99
CA THR A 211 4.50 1.53 -13.18
C THR A 211 4.52 1.17 -14.67
N PRO A 212 5.68 0.97 -15.30
CA PRO A 212 5.78 0.57 -16.70
C PRO A 212 5.00 -0.73 -16.95
N THR A 213 4.37 -0.86 -18.13
CA THR A 213 3.55 -2.03 -18.48
C THR A 213 4.33 -3.34 -18.36
N GLY A 214 5.57 -3.38 -18.86
CA GLY A 214 6.44 -4.57 -18.74
C GLY A 214 6.71 -4.97 -17.30
N THR A 215 6.95 -3.99 -16.42
CA THR A 215 7.11 -4.21 -14.98
C THR A 215 5.82 -4.73 -14.34
N ALA A 216 4.67 -4.14 -14.68
CA ALA A 216 3.38 -4.58 -14.17
C ALA A 216 3.09 -6.04 -14.57
N VAL A 217 3.42 -6.43 -15.80
CA VAL A 217 3.32 -7.83 -16.27
C VAL A 217 4.28 -8.73 -15.53
N SER A 218 5.54 -8.30 -15.32
CA SER A 218 6.55 -9.09 -14.59
C SER A 218 6.11 -9.39 -13.15
N TYR A 219 5.65 -8.38 -12.41
CA TYR A 219 5.13 -8.57 -11.06
C TYR A 219 3.90 -9.46 -11.03
N TYR A 220 2.95 -9.26 -11.95
CA TYR A 220 1.77 -10.08 -12.02
C TYR A 220 2.12 -11.56 -12.29
N ALA A 221 3.03 -11.81 -13.22
CA ALA A 221 3.49 -13.16 -13.53
C ALA A 221 4.15 -13.84 -12.32
N ASP A 222 5.02 -13.12 -11.57
CA ASP A 222 5.68 -13.68 -10.38
C ASP A 222 4.69 -13.92 -9.23
N VAL A 223 3.75 -13.01 -8.99
CA VAL A 223 2.66 -13.22 -8.01
C VAL A 223 1.81 -14.43 -8.38
N PHE A 224 1.52 -14.59 -9.67
CA PHE A 224 0.67 -15.68 -10.16
C PHE A 224 1.39 -17.04 -10.14
N LEU A 225 2.64 -17.11 -10.64
CA LEU A 225 3.40 -18.35 -10.76
C LEU A 225 4.09 -18.77 -9.44
N GLY A 226 4.33 -17.81 -8.56
CA GLY A 226 5.02 -18.06 -7.30
C GLY A 226 4.14 -18.79 -6.28
N ASP A 227 4.74 -19.75 -5.58
CA ASP A 227 4.11 -20.43 -4.44
C ASP A 227 4.92 -20.18 -3.17
N ARG A 228 4.36 -19.36 -2.29
CA ARG A 228 4.98 -18.98 -1.01
C ARG A 228 4.32 -19.67 0.19
N ARG A 229 3.47 -20.68 -0.03
CA ARG A 229 2.88 -21.51 1.03
C ARG A 229 3.92 -22.16 1.93
N PRO A 230 5.11 -22.59 1.44
CA PRO A 230 6.16 -23.13 2.30
C PRO A 230 6.72 -22.13 3.33
N ALA A 231 6.49 -20.83 3.17
CA ALA A 231 6.90 -19.81 4.14
C ALA A 231 5.97 -19.73 5.37
N LEU A 232 4.70 -20.07 5.22
CA LEU A 232 3.67 -19.86 6.25
C LEU A 232 4.02 -20.50 7.61
N PRO A 233 4.47 -21.78 7.69
CA PRO A 233 4.84 -22.38 8.99
C PRO A 233 6.06 -21.73 9.66
N ARG A 234 6.83 -20.93 8.92
CA ARG A 234 8.07 -20.30 9.39
C ARG A 234 7.90 -18.84 9.75
N VAL A 235 6.69 -18.27 9.63
CA VAL A 235 6.40 -16.89 10.01
C VAL A 235 6.70 -16.70 11.50
N PRO A 236 7.67 -15.84 11.89
CA PRO A 236 8.25 -15.83 13.22
C PRO A 236 7.48 -15.00 14.25
N ALA A 237 6.61 -14.11 13.79
CA ALA A 237 5.96 -13.10 14.62
C ALA A 237 4.44 -13.32 14.72
N PRO A 238 3.78 -12.78 15.76
CA PRO A 238 2.33 -12.69 15.79
C PRO A 238 1.81 -12.04 14.51
N THR A 239 0.79 -12.65 13.90
CA THR A 239 0.31 -12.24 12.58
C THR A 239 -1.19 -12.01 12.60
N LEU A 240 -1.62 -10.86 12.12
CA LEU A 240 -3.03 -10.55 11.85
C LEU A 240 -3.28 -10.71 10.35
N ILE A 241 -4.25 -11.51 10.00
CA ILE A 241 -4.75 -11.68 8.63
C ILE A 241 -6.08 -10.96 8.54
N ILE A 242 -6.21 -9.99 7.63
CA ILE A 242 -7.45 -9.26 7.41
C ILE A 242 -7.88 -9.49 5.97
N VAL A 243 -9.09 -10.03 5.79
CA VAL A 243 -9.63 -10.34 4.46
C VAL A 243 -11.05 -9.83 4.29
N ARG A 244 -11.49 -9.70 3.05
CA ARG A 244 -12.92 -9.56 2.70
C ARG A 244 -13.62 -10.93 2.75
N PRO A 245 -14.98 -10.98 2.81
CA PRO A 245 -15.72 -12.24 2.89
C PRO A 245 -15.39 -13.23 1.76
N GLU A 246 -15.14 -12.75 0.53
CA GLU A 246 -14.83 -13.58 -0.62
C GLU A 246 -13.48 -14.29 -0.52
N GLN A 247 -12.56 -13.78 0.33
CA GLN A 247 -11.26 -14.39 0.59
C GLN A 247 -11.16 -15.06 1.97
N ARG A 248 -12.30 -15.28 2.65
CA ARG A 248 -12.30 -15.93 3.97
C ARG A 248 -11.59 -17.29 3.95
N ALA A 249 -11.84 -18.11 2.96
CA ALA A 249 -11.28 -19.45 2.89
C ALA A 249 -9.74 -19.46 2.73
N GLU A 250 -9.20 -18.50 1.96
CA GLU A 250 -7.75 -18.29 1.85
C GLU A 250 -7.16 -17.76 3.18
N GLY A 251 -7.91 -16.87 3.85
CA GLY A 251 -7.54 -16.38 5.18
C GLY A 251 -7.49 -17.50 6.22
N GLU A 252 -8.49 -18.37 6.27
CA GLU A 252 -8.55 -19.55 7.14
C GLU A 252 -7.42 -20.54 6.82
N TYR A 253 -7.11 -20.75 5.52
CA TYR A 253 -5.98 -21.55 5.12
C TYR A 253 -4.66 -20.99 5.67
N MET A 254 -4.39 -19.68 5.48
CA MET A 254 -3.17 -19.04 6.02
C MET A 254 -3.14 -19.11 7.55
N GLN A 255 -4.26 -18.84 8.22
CA GLN A 255 -4.37 -18.92 9.68
C GLN A 255 -4.03 -20.34 10.19
N SER A 256 -4.48 -21.39 9.50
CA SER A 256 -4.20 -22.77 9.87
C SER A 256 -2.71 -23.16 9.75
N LYS A 257 -1.92 -22.38 9.00
CA LYS A 257 -0.50 -22.67 8.69
C LYS A 257 0.47 -21.76 9.44
N ILE A 258 0.08 -20.56 9.82
CA ILE A 258 0.91 -19.60 10.55
C ILE A 258 0.73 -19.83 12.06
N PRO A 259 1.79 -20.11 12.83
CA PRO A 259 1.69 -20.57 14.23
C PRO A 259 0.96 -19.64 15.19
N ARG A 260 1.06 -18.33 14.97
CA ARG A 260 0.47 -17.27 15.83
C ARG A 260 -0.38 -16.32 15.00
N ALA A 261 -1.34 -16.83 14.25
CA ALA A 261 -2.19 -16.05 13.39
C ALA A 261 -3.59 -15.83 13.98
N GLN A 262 -4.07 -14.62 13.83
CA GLN A 262 -5.46 -14.22 14.03
C GLN A 262 -6.06 -13.87 12.68
N LEU A 263 -7.35 -14.18 12.48
CA LEU A 263 -8.09 -13.84 11.26
C LEU A 263 -9.25 -12.91 11.59
N GLU A 264 -9.31 -11.80 10.88
CA GLU A 264 -10.41 -10.85 10.90
C GLU A 264 -11.02 -10.71 9.51
N VAL A 265 -12.33 -10.57 9.45
CA VAL A 265 -13.06 -10.39 8.18
C VAL A 265 -13.80 -9.06 8.22
N ILE A 266 -13.42 -8.14 7.34
CA ILE A 266 -14.12 -6.86 7.20
C ILE A 266 -15.21 -7.02 6.15
N SER A 267 -16.46 -7.05 6.63
CA SER A 267 -17.64 -7.07 5.77
C SER A 267 -17.87 -5.72 5.09
N ASP A 268 -18.61 -5.76 3.96
CA ASP A 268 -19.02 -4.56 3.21
C ASP A 268 -17.84 -3.66 2.75
N ALA A 269 -16.72 -4.28 2.42
CA ALA A 269 -15.58 -3.63 1.77
C ALA A 269 -14.98 -4.52 0.67
N GLY A 270 -14.31 -3.90 -0.28
CA GLY A 270 -13.51 -4.59 -1.29
C GLY A 270 -12.09 -4.87 -0.79
N SER A 271 -11.18 -5.15 -1.72
CA SER A 271 -9.78 -5.43 -1.41
C SER A 271 -9.07 -4.26 -0.70
N ALA A 272 -9.41 -3.01 -1.08
CA ALA A 272 -8.89 -1.81 -0.42
C ALA A 272 -9.74 -1.40 0.79
N MET A 273 -10.03 -2.34 1.68
CA MET A 273 -10.88 -2.15 2.86
C MET A 273 -10.39 -1.06 3.82
N PHE A 274 -9.10 -0.83 3.88
CA PHE A 274 -8.47 0.21 4.69
C PHE A 274 -8.73 1.63 4.13
N VAL A 275 -9.15 1.73 2.86
CA VAL A 275 -9.63 2.97 2.24
C VAL A 275 -11.15 3.11 2.39
N GLU A 276 -11.92 2.02 2.21
CA GLU A 276 -13.39 2.04 2.32
C GLU A 276 -13.90 2.13 3.75
N LYS A 277 -13.22 1.48 4.69
CA LYS A 277 -13.58 1.37 6.12
C LYS A 277 -12.39 1.71 7.01
N PRO A 278 -11.78 2.91 6.85
CA PRO A 278 -10.53 3.23 7.50
C PRO A 278 -10.60 3.14 9.03
N GLN A 279 -11.70 3.57 9.63
CA GLN A 279 -11.88 3.51 11.09
C GLN A 279 -11.90 2.07 11.59
N THR A 280 -12.69 1.21 10.95
CA THR A 280 -12.81 -0.21 11.33
C THR A 280 -11.47 -0.92 11.16
N PHE A 281 -10.81 -0.72 10.01
CA PHE A 281 -9.48 -1.30 9.74
C PHE A 281 -8.45 -0.86 10.78
N ASN A 282 -8.36 0.45 11.01
CA ASN A 282 -7.39 1.03 11.94
C ASN A 282 -7.60 0.52 13.38
N GLN A 283 -8.87 0.41 13.84
CA GLN A 283 -9.18 -0.11 15.18
C GLN A 283 -8.83 -1.59 15.34
N ILE A 284 -9.07 -2.41 14.31
CA ILE A 284 -8.70 -3.84 14.32
C ILE A 284 -7.17 -3.97 14.43
N VAL A 285 -6.43 -3.24 13.61
CA VAL A 285 -4.96 -3.25 13.66
C VAL A 285 -4.44 -2.71 15.00
N GLU A 286 -4.98 -1.59 15.49
CA GLU A 286 -4.60 -1.01 16.80
C GLU A 286 -4.81 -1.98 17.94
N LYS A 287 -5.97 -2.68 17.99
CA LYS A 287 -6.24 -3.71 18.99
C LYS A 287 -5.20 -4.82 18.94
N PHE A 288 -4.91 -5.36 17.77
CA PHE A 288 -3.87 -6.39 17.59
C PHE A 288 -2.49 -5.92 18.02
N LEU A 289 -2.13 -4.66 17.74
CA LEU A 289 -0.83 -4.10 18.14
C LEU A 289 -0.72 -3.92 19.66
N GLY A 290 -1.82 -3.72 20.36
CA GLY A 290 -1.87 -3.61 21.84
C GLY A 290 -1.89 -4.95 22.58
N GLU A 291 -2.09 -6.08 21.92
CA GLU A 291 -2.06 -7.43 22.52
C GLU A 291 -0.61 -7.88 22.76
N ASN A 292 -0.32 -8.43 23.95
CA ASN A 292 1.00 -8.94 24.36
C ASN A 292 1.25 -10.38 23.86
#